data_d9605a827b650ca3dd5ce37997479b17
#
_entry.id   d9605a827b650ca3dd5ce37997479b17
#
_cell.length_a   1.000
_cell.length_b   1.000
_cell.length_c   1.000
_cell.angle_alpha   90.00
_cell.angle_beta   90.00
_cell.angle_gamma   90.00
#
_symmetry.space_group_name_H-M   'P 1'
#
loop_
_entity.id
_entity.type
_entity.pdbx_description
1 polymer ?
#
loop_
_entity_poly.entity_id
_entity_poly.type
_entity_poly.pdbx_seq_one_letter_code
_entity_poly.pdbx_strand_id
1 'polypeptide(L)'
;MVQRKSKRLTKRNNKKTVGLVYYKMMKCKYCKEFEKELWNKIIDYCNKKGIKTHIVVRELNPELIPNKIKLFPSLVKYDKKDKMTIFRGERKFNNFKKFLR
;
A
#
# COMPACT_ATOMS: atom_id res chain seq x y z
N MET A 1 18.77 14.02 26.89
CA MET A 1 18.03 14.88 25.92
C MET A 1 18.14 14.37 24.49
N VAL A 2 19.36 14.16 24.02
CA VAL A 2 19.57 13.63 22.67
C VAL A 2 18.89 12.27 22.52
N GLN A 3 18.92 11.44 23.55
CA GLN A 3 18.29 10.12 23.53
C GLN A 3 16.78 10.19 23.34
N ARG A 4 16.14 11.21 23.95
CA ARG A 4 14.68 11.36 23.77
C ARG A 4 14.32 11.65 22.32
N LYS A 5 15.10 12.53 21.69
CA LYS A 5 14.90 12.86 20.28
C LYS A 5 15.08 11.62 19.42
N SER A 6 16.11 10.85 19.69
CA SER A 6 16.34 9.59 18.96
C SER A 6 15.19 8.62 19.09
N LYS A 7 14.65 8.47 20.30
CA LYS A 7 13.48 7.60 20.52
C LYS A 7 12.26 8.06 19.73
N ARG A 8 12.01 9.38 19.70
CA ARG A 8 10.89 9.94 18.94
C ARG A 8 11.05 9.67 17.45
N LEU A 9 12.25 9.91 16.93
CA LEU A 9 12.55 9.67 15.52
C LEU A 9 12.37 8.19 15.18
N THR A 10 12.81 7.29 16.06
CA THR A 10 12.66 5.86 15.88
C THR A 10 11.20 5.47 15.80
N LYS A 11 10.36 6.03 16.67
CA LYS A 11 8.91 5.75 16.64
C LYS A 11 8.28 6.22 15.34
N ARG A 12 8.64 7.43 14.87
CA ARG A 12 8.15 7.95 13.60
C ARG A 12 8.58 7.06 12.44
N ASN A 13 9.84 6.64 12.44
CA ASN A 13 10.36 5.77 11.40
C ASN A 13 9.66 4.42 11.39
N ASN A 14 9.30 3.90 12.56
CA ASN A 14 8.58 2.63 12.67
C ASN A 14 7.18 2.68 12.06
N LYS A 15 6.56 3.86 12.06
CA LYS A 15 5.22 4.05 11.48
C LYS A 15 5.26 4.42 10.01
N LYS A 16 6.45 4.68 9.47
CA LYS A 16 6.60 5.04 8.07
C LYS A 16 6.25 3.86 7.17
N THR A 17 5.48 4.15 6.12
CA THR A 17 5.14 3.15 5.11
C THR A 17 6.40 2.72 4.36
N VAL A 18 6.68 1.42 4.33
CA VAL A 18 7.83 0.87 3.62
C VAL A 18 7.43 0.04 2.41
N GLY A 19 6.19 -0.44 2.36
CA GLY A 19 5.72 -1.24 1.25
C GLY A 19 4.24 -1.02 0.97
N LEU A 20 3.87 -1.22 -0.28
CA LEU A 20 2.49 -1.16 -0.75
C LEU A 20 2.23 -2.38 -1.60
N VAL A 21 1.17 -3.11 -1.29
CA VAL A 21 0.77 -4.28 -2.07
C VAL A 21 -0.61 -4.02 -2.69
N TYR A 22 -0.70 -4.27 -3.98
CA TYR A 22 -1.94 -4.18 -4.73
C TYR A 22 -2.46 -5.60 -4.97
N TYR A 23 -3.60 -5.92 -4.38
CA TYR A 23 -4.25 -7.21 -4.53
C TYR A 23 -5.31 -7.11 -5.62
N LYS A 24 -5.22 -7.97 -6.63
CA LYS A 24 -6.12 -7.94 -7.79
C LYS A 24 -6.60 -9.32 -8.19
N MET A 25 -7.61 -9.34 -9.04
CA MET A 25 -8.11 -10.54 -9.71
C MET A 25 -7.85 -10.43 -11.20
N MET A 26 -7.73 -11.57 -11.89
CA MET A 26 -7.41 -11.57 -13.33
C MET A 26 -8.50 -10.91 -14.17
N LYS A 27 -9.74 -11.31 -14.03
CA LYS A 27 -10.86 -10.74 -14.80
C LYS A 27 -11.63 -9.74 -13.97
N CYS A 28 -10.97 -8.64 -13.62
CA CYS A 28 -11.55 -7.64 -12.72
C CYS A 28 -11.67 -6.30 -13.45
N LYS A 29 -12.88 -5.89 -13.75
CA LYS A 29 -13.16 -4.63 -14.42
C LYS A 29 -12.64 -3.44 -13.63
N TYR A 30 -12.93 -3.40 -12.34
CA TYR A 30 -12.49 -2.30 -11.47
C TYR A 30 -10.98 -2.27 -11.29
N CYS A 31 -10.34 -3.45 -11.32
CA CYS A 31 -8.87 -3.51 -11.27
C CYS A 31 -8.26 -2.90 -12.53
N LYS A 32 -8.84 -3.18 -13.70
CA LYS A 32 -8.36 -2.61 -14.96
C LYS A 32 -8.52 -1.10 -14.99
N GLU A 33 -9.66 -0.59 -14.53
CA GLU A 33 -9.89 0.85 -14.46
C GLU A 33 -8.91 1.52 -13.51
N PHE A 34 -8.69 0.91 -12.34
CA PHE A 34 -7.74 1.40 -11.35
C PHE A 34 -6.32 1.45 -11.94
N GLU A 35 -5.89 0.38 -12.60
CA GLU A 35 -4.55 0.33 -13.20
C GLU A 35 -4.37 1.39 -14.26
N LYS A 36 -5.37 1.57 -15.12
CA LYS A 36 -5.31 2.53 -16.20
C LYS A 36 -5.19 3.97 -15.70
N GLU A 37 -5.94 4.31 -14.66
CA GLU A 37 -6.07 5.69 -14.23
C GLU A 37 -5.12 6.08 -13.09
N LEU A 38 -4.83 5.16 -12.18
CA LEU A 38 -4.18 5.51 -10.92
C LEU A 38 -2.89 4.77 -10.62
N TRP A 39 -2.78 3.50 -11.03
CA TRP A 39 -1.67 2.66 -10.57
C TRP A 39 -0.30 3.23 -10.93
N ASN A 40 -0.13 3.71 -12.16
CA ASN A 40 1.16 4.27 -12.57
C ASN A 40 1.53 5.51 -11.76
N LYS A 41 0.55 6.35 -11.44
CA LYS A 41 0.78 7.53 -10.60
C LYS A 41 1.20 7.14 -9.19
N ILE A 42 0.58 6.09 -8.67
CA ILE A 42 0.90 5.57 -7.33
C ILE A 42 2.30 4.98 -7.31
N ILE A 43 2.69 4.22 -8.34
CA ILE A 43 4.05 3.67 -8.46
C ILE A 43 5.08 4.80 -8.47
N ASP A 44 4.86 5.83 -9.27
CA ASP A 44 5.79 6.97 -9.33
C ASP A 44 5.93 7.64 -7.97
N TYR A 45 4.82 7.86 -7.29
CA TYR A 45 4.84 8.45 -5.96
C TYR A 45 5.62 7.58 -4.97
N CYS A 46 5.37 6.28 -5.00
CA CYS A 46 6.06 5.33 -4.10
C CYS A 46 7.56 5.30 -4.39
N ASN A 47 7.95 5.31 -5.66
CA ASN A 47 9.36 5.33 -6.03
C ASN A 47 10.06 6.57 -5.49
N LYS A 48 9.42 7.72 -5.56
CA LYS A 48 9.97 8.97 -5.03
C LYS A 48 10.11 8.94 -3.51
N LYS A 49 9.24 8.19 -2.83
CA LYS A 49 9.24 8.10 -1.37
C LYS A 49 10.02 6.89 -0.85
N GLY A 50 10.57 6.06 -1.73
CA GLY A 50 11.29 4.86 -1.31
C GLY A 50 10.38 3.75 -0.81
N ILE A 51 9.13 3.74 -1.23
CA ILE A 51 8.16 2.71 -0.86
C ILE A 51 8.19 1.62 -1.92
N LYS A 52 8.39 0.37 -1.53
CA LYS A 52 8.39 -0.77 -2.45
C LYS A 52 6.96 -1.13 -2.81
N THR A 53 6.72 -1.44 -4.09
CA THR A 53 5.40 -1.82 -4.58
C THR A 53 5.40 -3.26 -5.07
N HIS A 54 4.30 -3.98 -4.80
CA HIS A 54 4.12 -5.35 -5.24
C HIS A 54 2.69 -5.54 -5.73
N ILE A 55 2.51 -6.49 -6.64
CA ILE A 55 1.19 -6.88 -7.12
C ILE A 55 0.99 -8.36 -6.79
N VAL A 56 -0.14 -8.68 -6.18
CA VAL A 56 -0.53 -10.07 -5.91
C VAL A 56 -1.82 -10.35 -6.67
N VAL A 57 -1.78 -11.34 -7.54
CA VAL A 57 -2.94 -11.76 -8.34
C VAL A 57 -3.56 -12.98 -7.67
N ARG A 58 -4.85 -12.88 -7.30
CA ARG A 58 -5.54 -13.92 -6.54
C ARG A 58 -5.41 -15.31 -7.17
N GLU A 59 -5.61 -15.38 -8.49
CA GLU A 59 -5.62 -16.67 -9.20
C GLU A 59 -4.24 -17.31 -9.30
N LEU A 60 -3.19 -16.49 -9.24
CA LEU A 60 -1.82 -16.99 -9.33
C LEU A 60 -1.22 -17.36 -7.98
N ASN A 61 -1.53 -16.55 -6.96
CA ASN A 61 -0.97 -16.74 -5.62
C ASN A 61 -2.02 -16.52 -4.54
N PRO A 62 -3.06 -17.39 -4.49
CA PRO A 62 -4.14 -17.20 -3.51
C PRO A 62 -3.66 -17.27 -2.06
N GLU A 63 -2.58 -18.02 -1.80
CA GLU A 63 -2.01 -18.15 -0.47
C GLU A 63 -1.38 -16.86 0.06
N LEU A 64 -1.07 -15.90 -0.84
CA LEU A 64 -0.49 -14.62 -0.45
C LEU A 64 -1.54 -13.57 -0.10
N ILE A 65 -2.82 -13.89 -0.25
CA ILE A 65 -3.88 -12.93 0.05
C ILE A 65 -4.33 -13.07 1.50
N PRO A 66 -4.17 -12.00 2.31
CA PRO A 66 -4.62 -12.04 3.70
C PRO A 66 -6.12 -12.29 3.81
N ASN A 67 -6.54 -12.96 4.87
CA ASN A 67 -7.95 -13.27 5.10
C ASN A 67 -8.82 -12.02 5.19
N LYS A 68 -8.24 -10.89 5.56
CA LYS A 68 -8.96 -9.62 5.66
C LYS A 68 -9.32 -9.03 4.30
N ILE A 69 -8.66 -9.47 3.23
CA ILE A 69 -8.90 -8.95 1.88
C ILE A 69 -10.03 -9.73 1.25
N LYS A 70 -11.19 -9.08 1.10
CA LYS A 70 -12.40 -9.69 0.54
C LYS A 70 -12.83 -9.05 -0.77
N LEU A 71 -12.36 -7.83 -1.04
CA LEU A 71 -12.74 -7.08 -2.24
C LEU A 71 -11.53 -6.77 -3.09
N PHE A 72 -11.73 -6.59 -4.38
CA PHE A 72 -10.67 -6.28 -5.34
C PHE A 72 -11.13 -5.14 -6.26
N PRO A 73 -10.26 -4.17 -6.57
CA PRO A 73 -8.86 -4.09 -6.14
C PRO A 73 -8.74 -3.66 -4.68
N SER A 74 -7.72 -4.15 -3.99
CA SER A 74 -7.42 -3.71 -2.63
C SER A 74 -5.96 -3.28 -2.53
N LEU A 75 -5.72 -2.19 -1.80
CA LEU A 75 -4.38 -1.68 -1.56
C LEU A 75 -4.10 -1.74 -0.08
N VAL A 76 -2.93 -2.26 0.27
CA VAL A 76 -2.51 -2.44 1.65
C VAL A 76 -1.10 -1.88 1.81
N LYS A 77 -0.91 -1.01 2.79
CA LYS A 77 0.41 -0.51 3.12
C LYS A 77 0.97 -1.28 4.31
N TYR A 78 2.30 -1.38 4.32
CA TYR A 78 3.04 -2.05 5.39
C TYR A 78 4.08 -1.11 5.96
N ASP A 79 4.22 -1.13 7.30
CA ASP A 79 5.30 -0.39 7.96
C ASP A 79 6.49 -1.31 8.22
N LYS A 80 7.53 -0.79 8.90
CA LYS A 80 8.73 -1.56 9.19
C LYS A 80 8.49 -2.79 10.06
N LYS A 81 7.40 -2.81 10.80
CA LYS A 81 7.02 -3.93 11.65
C LYS A 81 6.05 -4.88 10.98
N ASP A 82 5.87 -4.74 9.67
CA ASP A 82 4.92 -5.53 8.86
C ASP A 82 3.47 -5.36 9.29
N LYS A 83 3.16 -4.27 9.96
CA LYS A 83 1.77 -3.96 10.27
C LYS A 83 1.08 -3.50 9.00
N MET A 84 -0.03 -4.16 8.67
CA MET A 84 -0.78 -3.84 7.46
C MET A 84 -1.95 -2.90 7.77
N THR A 85 -2.18 -1.98 6.83
CA THR A 85 -3.35 -1.10 6.87
C THR A 85 -3.99 -1.10 5.49
N ILE A 86 -5.27 -1.46 5.43
CA ILE A 86 -6.02 -1.55 4.18
C ILE A 86 -6.54 -0.16 3.82
N PHE A 87 -6.35 0.23 2.56
CA PHE A 87 -6.91 1.50 2.07
C PHE A 87 -8.43 1.42 2.05
N ARG A 88 -9.06 2.39 2.66
CA ARG A 88 -10.51 2.56 2.68
C ARG A 88 -10.85 3.99 2.30
N GLY A 89 -11.69 4.15 1.32
CA GLY A 89 -12.08 5.48 0.85
C GLY A 89 -12.17 5.52 -0.66
N GLU A 90 -12.39 6.71 -1.19
CA GLU A 90 -12.50 6.90 -2.62
C GLU A 90 -11.15 6.75 -3.31
N ARG A 91 -11.16 6.10 -4.49
CA ARG A 91 -9.95 5.84 -5.27
C ARG A 91 -9.54 7.08 -6.05
N LYS A 92 -9.04 8.07 -5.34
CA LYS A 92 -8.51 9.31 -5.89
C LYS A 92 -7.04 9.41 -5.52
N PHE A 93 -6.21 9.93 -6.42
CA PHE A 93 -4.77 10.00 -6.20
C PHE A 93 -4.42 10.74 -4.91
N ASN A 94 -5.09 11.85 -4.63
CA ASN A 94 -4.82 12.59 -3.39
C ASN A 94 -5.07 11.75 -2.14
N ASN A 95 -6.10 10.91 -2.17
CA ASN A 95 -6.39 10.01 -1.05
C ASN A 95 -5.31 8.97 -0.86
N PHE A 96 -4.75 8.44 -1.95
CA PHE A 96 -3.65 7.49 -1.87
C PHE A 96 -2.38 8.14 -1.33
N LYS A 97 -2.10 9.39 -1.71
CA LYS A 97 -0.95 10.12 -1.17
C LYS A 97 -1.06 10.30 0.34
N LYS A 98 -2.25 10.65 0.83
CA LYS A 98 -2.49 10.77 2.28
C LYS A 98 -2.32 9.42 2.98
N PHE A 99 -2.85 8.37 2.37
CA PHE A 99 -2.75 7.02 2.91
C PHE A 99 -1.31 6.55 3.05
N LEU A 100 -0.44 6.92 2.11
CA LEU A 100 0.94 6.46 2.06
C LEU A 100 1.92 7.31 2.87
N ARG A 101 1.46 8.35 3.51
CA ARG A 101 2.32 9.21 4.34
C ARG A 101 2.93 8.51 5.55
#